data_97494e8b81922f617f536a2b237e6d1c
#
_entry.id   97494e8b81922f617f536a2b237e6d1c
#
_cell.length_a   1.000
_cell.length_b   1.000
_cell.length_c   1.000
_cell.angle_alpha   90.00
_cell.angle_beta   90.00
_cell.angle_gamma   90.00
#
_symmetry.space_group_name_H-M   'P 1'
#
loop_
_entity.id
_entity.type
_entity.pdbx_description
1 polymer ?
#
loop_
_entity_poly.entity_id
_entity_poly.type
_entity_poly.pdbx_seq_one_letter_code
_entity_poly.pdbx_strand_id
1 'polypeptide(L)'
;MVITTIDLLNYLRCRRYAALDSRMSARQINASSQDDKNLTLKCLSVKNNYQSIMDDDDPEEYVQKKQMHSEVTAKAVYAIKTVAFAKIKALYPDVMWSQNQKISVNFPTGDTLSARLDLMGSYSDTIYAFTVLPVIDKEMIDWKYSLGKTKHPFFIKNEQGIYLYKKNKISPTVNSNYSIRLEKMTNRRSDSGRHFYDLAFKTYILHKLYPHQTIKSHLVMLNHQYVFDGDPLHDPKADYNLISLFDVSAAIVDQTEAIEIDLYRMLNHINLNDDSPCQLVKNECQKGTSFECQFSDYCFSHIPKINSIFHYFQQHLGFAEGPKKTDICHDTYDLINEGVVDMLDVPISWLHREKNLMQRYCVENDYTFINKPKVKAIIDTIRYPIYYLDFEAYPAIIPRFRGEIPYSQSVFQFSVHVQTTPGILDKDNPKTHFEFIDTAIGDHREELIQKLLVAIPKGDSSIIVYNKTFEKNRLLELATIFPAYQQRLNEIGSRLFDLLRVLKNDYDFFVARGFPKEVADSYNYYHPLMCGSYSLKKILPLFEVGGYDGLSISNGMSAYLQYARFSDIEADERQETINNLLAYCKQDTYSMYIILKGLENMI
;
A
#
# COMPACT_ATOMS: atom_id res chain seq x y z
N MET A 1 -7.72 32.39 -7.45
CA MET A 1 -7.69 30.96 -7.89
C MET A 1 -8.79 30.15 -7.23
N VAL A 2 -9.06 28.90 -7.70
CA VAL A 2 -9.94 27.97 -6.97
C VAL A 2 -9.05 27.04 -6.15
N ILE A 3 -9.29 27.02 -4.84
CA ILE A 3 -8.50 26.26 -3.86
C ILE A 3 -9.32 25.07 -3.36
N THR A 4 -8.76 23.88 -3.47
CA THR A 4 -9.32 22.63 -2.95
C THR A 4 -8.46 22.08 -1.82
N THR A 5 -8.93 21.03 -1.14
CA THR A 5 -8.15 20.35 -0.09
C THR A 5 -6.80 19.84 -0.62
N ILE A 6 -6.77 19.27 -1.84
CA ILE A 6 -5.52 18.74 -2.40
C ILE A 6 -4.52 19.86 -2.73
N ASP A 7 -5.01 21.01 -3.17
CA ASP A 7 -4.16 22.18 -3.38
C ASP A 7 -3.55 22.63 -2.06
N LEU A 8 -4.37 22.74 -1.00
CA LEU A 8 -3.91 23.12 0.31
C LEU A 8 -2.86 22.13 0.87
N LEU A 9 -3.10 20.83 0.78
CA LEU A 9 -2.16 19.80 1.19
C LEU A 9 -0.83 19.87 0.43
N ASN A 10 -0.88 20.09 -0.88
CA ASN A 10 0.31 20.12 -1.73
C ASN A 10 1.13 21.40 -1.56
N TYR A 11 0.50 22.57 -1.58
CA TYR A 11 1.22 23.85 -1.44
C TYR A 11 1.78 24.07 -0.03
N LEU A 12 1.22 23.40 0.99
CA LEU A 12 1.77 23.41 2.34
C LEU A 12 3.00 22.51 2.53
N ARG A 13 3.31 21.64 1.55
CA ARG A 13 4.48 20.74 1.63
C ARG A 13 5.80 21.52 1.77
N CYS A 14 6.04 22.39 0.80
CA CYS A 14 7.23 23.23 0.81
C CYS A 14 7.03 24.48 -0.06
N ARG A 15 7.85 25.51 0.15
CA ARG A 15 7.79 26.78 -0.62
C ARG A 15 8.03 26.57 -2.12
N ARG A 16 8.90 25.62 -2.47
CA ARG A 16 9.28 25.31 -3.87
C ARG A 16 8.14 24.68 -4.66
N TYR A 17 7.21 23.97 -3.99
CA TYR A 17 6.12 23.27 -4.68
C TYR A 17 5.31 24.20 -5.60
N ALA A 18 4.90 25.35 -5.08
CA ALA A 18 4.10 26.32 -5.85
C ALA A 18 4.82 26.85 -7.08
N ALA A 19 6.11 27.17 -6.95
CA ALA A 19 6.94 27.67 -8.06
C ALA A 19 7.16 26.60 -9.13
N LEU A 20 7.37 25.35 -8.76
CA LEU A 20 7.51 24.24 -9.70
C LEU A 20 6.17 23.94 -10.41
N ASP A 21 5.05 23.96 -9.66
CA ASP A 21 3.73 23.71 -10.21
C ASP A 21 3.34 24.76 -11.28
N SER A 22 3.57 26.04 -11.02
CA SER A 22 3.31 27.12 -11.96
C SER A 22 4.13 27.01 -13.25
N ARG A 23 5.38 26.55 -13.16
CA ARG A 23 6.27 26.38 -14.34
C ARG A 23 5.92 25.15 -15.17
N MET A 24 5.52 24.04 -14.51
CA MET A 24 5.19 22.81 -15.22
C MET A 24 3.79 22.83 -15.79
N SER A 25 2.83 23.47 -15.11
CA SER A 25 1.48 23.68 -15.62
C SER A 25 1.44 24.56 -16.86
N ALA A 26 2.38 25.49 -17.00
CA ALA A 26 2.54 26.27 -18.22
C ALA A 26 3.01 25.44 -19.44
N ARG A 27 3.58 24.23 -19.20
CA ARG A 27 3.99 23.31 -20.28
C ARG A 27 2.94 22.23 -20.59
N GLN A 28 2.01 21.97 -19.66
CA GLN A 28 0.91 21.01 -19.80
C GLN A 28 -0.42 21.74 -19.59
N ILE A 29 -0.98 22.32 -20.66
CA ILE A 29 -2.34 22.89 -20.63
C ILE A 29 -3.35 21.72 -20.60
N ASN A 30 -3.51 21.13 -19.42
CA ASN A 30 -4.68 20.34 -19.06
C ASN A 30 -4.94 20.54 -17.58
N ALA A 31 -5.70 21.57 -17.25
CA ALA A 31 -6.23 21.76 -15.91
C ALA A 31 -7.15 20.59 -15.56
N SER A 32 -6.73 19.74 -14.63
CA SER A 32 -7.59 18.71 -14.09
C SER A 32 -8.86 19.33 -13.51
N SER A 33 -10.01 18.75 -13.82
CA SER A 33 -11.29 19.23 -13.29
C SER A 33 -11.32 19.12 -11.76
N GLN A 34 -12.21 19.87 -11.10
CA GLN A 34 -12.39 19.75 -9.64
C GLN A 34 -12.83 18.34 -9.23
N ASP A 35 -13.54 17.63 -10.11
CA ASP A 35 -13.95 16.25 -9.87
C ASP A 35 -12.76 15.31 -9.87
N ASP A 36 -11.77 15.55 -10.74
CA ASP A 36 -10.52 14.78 -10.77
C ASP A 36 -9.72 14.97 -9.47
N LYS A 37 -9.69 16.20 -8.91
CA LYS A 37 -9.00 16.47 -7.65
C LYS A 37 -9.66 15.77 -6.44
N ASN A 38 -10.99 15.73 -6.39
CA ASN A 38 -11.71 14.98 -5.35
C ASN A 38 -11.48 13.46 -5.46
N LEU A 39 -11.47 12.93 -6.69
CA LEU A 39 -11.18 11.52 -6.94
C LEU A 39 -9.73 11.18 -6.60
N THR A 40 -8.79 12.11 -6.81
CA THR A 40 -7.36 11.91 -6.50
C THR A 40 -7.13 11.50 -5.05
N LEU A 41 -7.74 12.18 -4.06
CA LEU A 41 -7.60 11.80 -2.65
C LEU A 41 -8.13 10.40 -2.37
N LYS A 42 -9.25 10.01 -3.01
CA LYS A 42 -9.83 8.67 -2.87
C LYS A 42 -8.97 7.60 -3.53
N CYS A 43 -8.38 7.90 -4.69
CA CYS A 43 -7.44 7.00 -5.36
C CYS A 43 -6.16 6.77 -4.53
N LEU A 44 -5.62 7.83 -3.91
CA LEU A 44 -4.47 7.70 -3.00
C LEU A 44 -4.79 6.79 -1.81
N SER A 45 -6.00 6.89 -1.25
CA SER A 45 -6.44 6.04 -0.15
C SER A 45 -6.56 4.58 -0.54
N VAL A 46 -7.10 4.30 -1.72
CA VAL A 46 -7.19 2.95 -2.29
C VAL A 46 -5.80 2.39 -2.55
N LYS A 47 -4.88 3.19 -3.11
CA LYS A 47 -3.48 2.80 -3.32
C LYS A 47 -2.83 2.37 -2.00
N ASN A 48 -3.02 3.14 -0.92
CA ASN A 48 -2.44 2.80 0.38
C ASN A 48 -2.96 1.46 0.91
N ASN A 49 -4.26 1.19 0.78
CA ASN A 49 -4.82 -0.11 1.15
C ASN A 49 -4.21 -1.24 0.33
N TYR A 50 -4.03 -1.06 -0.97
CA TYR A 50 -3.36 -2.06 -1.81
C TYR A 50 -1.90 -2.25 -1.41
N GLN A 51 -1.14 -1.19 -1.19
CA GLN A 51 0.27 -1.29 -0.76
C GLN A 51 0.45 -1.95 0.61
N SER A 52 -0.49 -1.74 1.53
CA SER A 52 -0.45 -2.40 2.85
C SER A 52 -0.76 -3.90 2.78
N ILE A 53 -1.31 -4.36 1.67
CA ILE A 53 -1.76 -5.72 1.44
C ILE A 53 -0.75 -6.47 0.55
N MET A 54 -0.13 -5.77 -0.41
CA MET A 54 0.82 -6.32 -1.38
C MET A 54 2.25 -5.99 -0.96
N ASP A 55 3.04 -7.00 -0.68
CA ASP A 55 4.36 -6.85 -0.05
C ASP A 55 5.49 -6.36 -0.99
N ASP A 56 5.29 -6.24 -2.33
CA ASP A 56 6.44 -6.23 -3.26
C ASP A 56 6.36 -5.28 -4.48
N ASP A 57 5.71 -4.13 -4.41
CA ASP A 57 5.66 -3.27 -5.59
C ASP A 57 6.74 -2.18 -5.65
N ASP A 58 7.44 -2.14 -6.80
CA ASP A 58 8.37 -1.08 -7.14
C ASP A 58 7.58 0.24 -7.39
N PRO A 59 7.81 1.30 -6.60
CA PRO A 59 7.07 2.56 -6.72
C PRO A 59 7.20 3.23 -8.11
N GLU A 60 8.23 2.92 -8.88
CA GLU A 60 8.51 3.58 -10.16
C GLU A 60 7.51 3.23 -11.27
N GLU A 61 6.85 2.07 -11.22
CA GLU A 61 5.91 1.62 -12.26
C GLU A 61 4.48 2.16 -12.11
N TYR A 62 4.14 2.71 -10.97
CA TYR A 62 2.77 3.17 -10.69
C TYR A 62 2.29 4.31 -11.61
N VAL A 63 3.20 5.17 -12.08
CA VAL A 63 2.86 6.36 -12.86
C VAL A 63 2.15 6.03 -14.18
N GLN A 64 2.48 4.91 -14.80
CA GLN A 64 1.93 4.51 -16.10
C GLN A 64 0.47 3.99 -16.03
N LYS A 65 -0.03 3.60 -14.84
CA LYS A 65 -1.34 2.94 -14.66
C LYS A 65 -2.36 3.77 -13.85
N LYS A 66 -2.07 5.04 -13.67
CA LYS A 66 -2.92 5.98 -12.91
C LYS A 66 -4.37 6.02 -13.40
N GLN A 67 -4.60 5.91 -14.70
CA GLN A 67 -5.95 5.95 -15.27
C GLN A 67 -6.76 4.70 -14.91
N MET A 68 -6.19 3.50 -15.09
CA MET A 68 -6.88 2.24 -14.75
C MET A 68 -7.25 2.16 -13.27
N HIS A 69 -6.33 2.57 -12.40
CA HIS A 69 -6.59 2.63 -10.96
C HIS A 69 -7.71 3.61 -10.62
N SER A 70 -7.76 4.76 -11.32
CA SER A 70 -8.83 5.75 -11.16
C SER A 70 -10.20 5.21 -11.55
N GLU A 71 -10.30 4.45 -12.64
CA GLU A 71 -11.55 3.84 -13.11
C GLU A 71 -12.09 2.80 -12.13
N VAL A 72 -11.24 1.87 -11.66
CA VAL A 72 -11.61 0.85 -10.65
C VAL A 72 -12.08 1.51 -9.36
N THR A 73 -11.34 2.53 -8.89
CA THR A 73 -11.70 3.29 -7.70
C THR A 73 -13.02 4.03 -7.87
N ALA A 74 -13.25 4.67 -9.01
CA ALA A 74 -14.47 5.43 -9.28
C ALA A 74 -15.73 4.54 -9.24
N LYS A 75 -15.67 3.34 -9.83
CA LYS A 75 -16.76 2.37 -9.79
C LYS A 75 -17.08 1.93 -8.36
N ALA A 76 -16.06 1.61 -7.57
CA ALA A 76 -16.24 1.21 -6.18
C ALA A 76 -16.81 2.36 -5.34
N VAL A 77 -16.29 3.58 -5.49
CA VAL A 77 -16.81 4.79 -4.81
C VAL A 77 -18.27 5.02 -5.14
N TYR A 78 -18.66 4.86 -6.41
CA TYR A 78 -20.07 5.02 -6.82
C TYR A 78 -20.97 4.00 -6.10
N ALA A 79 -20.60 2.73 -6.08
CA ALA A 79 -21.36 1.68 -5.40
C ALA A 79 -21.46 1.95 -3.88
N ILE A 80 -20.34 2.29 -3.21
CA ILE A 80 -20.31 2.60 -1.78
C ILE A 80 -21.21 3.82 -1.47
N LYS A 81 -21.20 4.87 -2.33
CA LYS A 81 -22.09 6.03 -2.18
C LYS A 81 -23.57 5.65 -2.26
N THR A 82 -23.91 4.72 -3.14
CA THR A 82 -25.30 4.25 -3.30
C THR A 82 -25.79 3.58 -2.01
N VAL A 83 -25.00 2.66 -1.45
CA VAL A 83 -25.28 2.00 -0.16
C VAL A 83 -25.35 3.04 0.98
N ALA A 84 -24.36 3.95 1.02
CA ALA A 84 -24.28 4.98 2.04
C ALA A 84 -25.54 5.88 2.02
N PHE A 85 -25.94 6.33 0.84
CA PHE A 85 -27.13 7.17 0.70
C PHE A 85 -28.39 6.45 1.18
N ALA A 86 -28.60 5.21 0.78
CA ALA A 86 -29.76 4.41 1.19
C ALA A 86 -29.78 4.21 2.71
N LYS A 87 -28.66 3.82 3.32
CA LYS A 87 -28.54 3.65 4.77
C LYS A 87 -28.78 4.95 5.54
N ILE A 88 -28.15 6.04 5.12
CA ILE A 88 -28.25 7.35 5.77
C ILE A 88 -29.69 7.89 5.69
N LYS A 89 -30.32 7.77 4.52
CA LYS A 89 -31.72 8.16 4.34
C LYS A 89 -32.66 7.36 5.23
N ALA A 90 -32.40 6.07 5.43
CA ALA A 90 -33.19 5.24 6.34
C ALA A 90 -32.99 5.63 7.83
N LEU A 91 -31.75 6.04 8.21
CA LEU A 91 -31.46 6.51 9.58
C LEU A 91 -32.02 7.90 9.90
N TYR A 92 -32.18 8.76 8.88
CA TYR A 92 -32.61 10.16 9.03
C TYR A 92 -33.71 10.47 8.01
N PRO A 93 -34.95 9.94 8.18
CA PRO A 93 -36.00 10.03 7.17
C PRO A 93 -36.53 11.46 6.93
N ASP A 94 -36.44 12.33 7.94
CA ASP A 94 -36.95 13.70 7.89
C ASP A 94 -35.96 14.72 7.32
N VAL A 95 -34.72 14.29 7.02
CA VAL A 95 -33.66 15.15 6.47
C VAL A 95 -33.81 15.28 4.96
N MET A 96 -33.70 16.50 4.45
CA MET A 96 -33.61 16.76 3.00
C MET A 96 -32.18 16.49 2.53
N TRP A 97 -32.02 15.53 1.61
CA TRP A 97 -30.71 15.06 1.14
C TRP A 97 -30.39 15.51 -0.29
N SER A 98 -29.14 15.90 -0.50
CA SER A 98 -28.53 16.10 -1.82
C SER A 98 -27.23 15.27 -1.95
N GLN A 99 -26.97 14.77 -3.16
CA GLN A 99 -25.76 14.02 -3.49
C GLN A 99 -24.78 14.87 -4.31
N ASN A 100 -23.49 14.59 -4.19
CA ASN A 100 -22.41 15.24 -4.95
C ASN A 100 -22.49 16.78 -4.90
N GLN A 101 -22.86 17.32 -3.74
CA GLN A 101 -23.08 18.74 -3.55
C GLN A 101 -21.78 19.53 -3.61
N LYS A 102 -21.65 20.42 -4.60
CA LYS A 102 -20.56 21.39 -4.65
C LYS A 102 -20.84 22.50 -3.64
N ILE A 103 -19.85 22.80 -2.81
CA ILE A 103 -19.84 23.92 -1.87
C ILE A 103 -18.68 24.84 -2.20
N SER A 104 -18.90 26.15 -2.15
CA SER A 104 -17.83 27.12 -2.38
C SER A 104 -18.10 28.42 -1.64
N VAL A 105 -17.02 29.10 -1.23
CA VAL A 105 -17.05 30.39 -0.58
C VAL A 105 -15.87 31.24 -1.02
N ASN A 106 -16.07 32.55 -1.13
CA ASN A 106 -14.99 33.46 -1.43
C ASN A 106 -14.14 33.70 -0.17
N PHE A 107 -12.83 33.66 -0.33
CA PHE A 107 -11.87 33.99 0.71
C PHE A 107 -11.46 35.46 0.62
N PRO A 108 -11.06 36.13 1.71
CA PRO A 108 -10.76 37.57 1.72
C PRO A 108 -9.72 38.04 0.69
N THR A 109 -8.85 37.15 0.22
CA THR A 109 -7.84 37.45 -0.80
C THR A 109 -8.38 37.49 -2.23
N GLY A 110 -9.68 37.23 -2.46
CA GLY A 110 -10.30 37.14 -3.78
C GLY A 110 -10.26 35.71 -4.35
N ASP A 111 -9.68 34.76 -3.66
CA ASP A 111 -9.70 33.35 -4.05
C ASP A 111 -11.02 32.68 -3.69
N THR A 112 -11.35 31.56 -4.36
CA THR A 112 -12.54 30.77 -4.09
C THR A 112 -12.15 29.43 -3.48
N LEU A 113 -12.58 29.17 -2.26
CA LEU A 113 -12.48 27.85 -1.64
C LEU A 113 -13.59 26.98 -2.21
N SER A 114 -13.27 25.77 -2.64
CA SER A 114 -14.24 24.88 -3.25
C SER A 114 -14.02 23.43 -2.86
N ALA A 115 -15.11 22.75 -2.51
CA ALA A 115 -15.11 21.33 -2.21
C ALA A 115 -16.38 20.65 -2.70
N ARG A 116 -16.40 19.31 -2.67
CA ARG A 116 -17.58 18.51 -2.97
C ARG A 116 -17.85 17.55 -1.81
N LEU A 117 -19.07 17.58 -1.32
CA LEU A 117 -19.61 16.61 -0.38
C LEU A 117 -20.25 15.46 -1.15
N ASP A 118 -20.00 14.23 -0.73
CA ASP A 118 -20.65 13.06 -1.32
C ASP A 118 -22.15 13.06 -1.01
N LEU A 119 -22.51 13.40 0.26
CA LEU A 119 -23.88 13.60 0.69
C LEU A 119 -23.94 14.84 1.59
N MET A 120 -24.99 15.63 1.43
CA MET A 120 -25.31 16.76 2.31
C MET A 120 -26.78 16.70 2.68
N GLY A 121 -27.10 16.88 3.94
CA GLY A 121 -28.47 16.92 4.44
C GLY A 121 -28.71 18.17 5.25
N SER A 122 -29.97 18.65 5.28
CA SER A 122 -30.40 19.75 6.15
C SER A 122 -31.69 19.39 6.88
N TYR A 123 -31.72 19.67 8.17
CA TYR A 123 -32.89 19.51 9.02
C TYR A 123 -32.85 20.50 10.19
N SER A 124 -33.89 21.32 10.31
CA SER A 124 -33.93 22.40 11.29
C SER A 124 -32.68 23.31 11.22
N ASP A 125 -31.92 23.41 12.29
CA ASP A 125 -30.69 24.20 12.42
C ASP A 125 -29.41 23.38 12.21
N THR A 126 -29.53 22.16 11.67
CA THR A 126 -28.39 21.24 11.50
C THR A 126 -28.13 20.91 10.04
N ILE A 127 -26.85 21.02 9.63
CA ILE A 127 -26.31 20.53 8.36
C ILE A 127 -25.53 19.25 8.62
N TYR A 128 -25.84 18.20 7.89
CA TYR A 128 -25.12 16.93 7.89
C TYR A 128 -24.24 16.85 6.65
N ALA A 129 -22.94 16.66 6.86
CA ALA A 129 -21.95 16.51 5.81
C ALA A 129 -21.32 15.12 5.86
N PHE A 130 -21.31 14.40 4.73
CA PHE A 130 -20.72 13.07 4.62
C PHE A 130 -19.66 13.04 3.52
N THR A 131 -18.50 12.45 3.85
CA THR A 131 -17.48 12.06 2.90
C THR A 131 -17.38 10.54 2.89
N VAL A 132 -17.54 9.94 1.71
CA VAL A 132 -17.47 8.50 1.48
C VAL A 132 -16.05 8.13 1.06
N LEU A 133 -15.44 7.23 1.80
CA LEU A 133 -14.07 6.75 1.58
C LEU A 133 -14.07 5.27 1.19
N PRO A 134 -13.41 4.89 0.11
CA PRO A 134 -13.27 3.50 -0.30
C PRO A 134 -12.10 2.82 0.47
N VAL A 135 -12.11 2.94 1.79
CA VAL A 135 -11.08 2.36 2.68
C VAL A 135 -11.75 1.63 3.84
N ILE A 136 -11.08 0.62 4.39
CA ILE A 136 -11.58 -0.14 5.54
C ILE A 136 -11.47 0.67 6.83
N ASP A 137 -12.41 0.46 7.72
CA ASP A 137 -12.53 1.17 9.01
C ASP A 137 -11.64 0.60 10.13
N LYS A 138 -10.86 -0.44 9.86
CA LYS A 138 -10.04 -1.15 10.85
C LYS A 138 -9.14 -0.21 11.64
N GLU A 139 -8.41 0.67 10.96
CA GLU A 139 -7.52 1.63 11.62
C GLU A 139 -8.30 2.54 12.58
N MET A 140 -9.46 3.05 12.17
CA MET A 140 -10.30 3.91 13.00
C MET A 140 -10.81 3.20 14.26
N ILE A 141 -11.18 1.93 14.15
CA ILE A 141 -11.67 1.12 15.27
C ILE A 141 -10.53 0.72 16.20
N ASP A 142 -9.35 0.44 15.64
CA ASP A 142 -8.17 0.04 16.41
C ASP A 142 -7.44 1.22 17.10
N TRP A 143 -7.77 2.46 16.75
CA TRP A 143 -7.22 3.64 17.43
C TRP A 143 -7.65 3.67 18.89
N LYS A 144 -6.66 3.57 19.79
CA LYS A 144 -6.83 3.53 21.25
C LYS A 144 -5.75 4.39 21.92
N TYR A 145 -6.10 4.96 23.05
CA TYR A 145 -5.17 5.63 23.97
C TYR A 145 -5.14 4.91 25.33
N SER A 146 -4.05 5.08 26.07
CA SER A 146 -3.87 4.43 27.37
C SER A 146 -4.17 5.40 28.52
N LEU A 147 -4.93 4.93 29.49
CA LEU A 147 -5.08 5.53 30.81
C LEU A 147 -4.57 4.54 31.85
N GLY A 148 -3.35 4.76 32.35
CA GLY A 148 -2.66 3.76 33.13
C GLY A 148 -2.42 2.48 32.32
N LYS A 149 -2.90 1.34 32.83
CA LYS A 149 -2.78 0.03 32.15
C LYS A 149 -3.96 -0.28 31.19
N THR A 150 -4.99 0.55 31.17
CA THR A 150 -6.22 0.29 30.39
C THR A 150 -6.18 1.04 29.06
N LYS A 151 -6.56 0.34 27.97
CA LYS A 151 -6.71 0.92 26.63
C LYS A 151 -8.16 1.34 26.40
N HIS A 152 -8.37 2.55 25.93
CA HIS A 152 -9.66 3.14 25.62
C HIS A 152 -9.76 3.48 24.13
N PRO A 153 -10.89 3.14 23.45
CA PRO A 153 -11.08 3.49 22.05
C PRO A 153 -11.41 4.98 21.90
N PHE A 154 -11.02 5.58 20.77
CA PHE A 154 -11.44 6.92 20.39
C PHE A 154 -12.88 6.96 19.87
N PHE A 155 -13.38 5.87 19.30
CA PHE A 155 -14.73 5.77 18.74
C PHE A 155 -15.53 4.68 19.45
N ILE A 156 -16.79 4.98 19.77
CA ILE A 156 -17.74 4.04 20.39
C ILE A 156 -19.01 4.03 19.57
N LYS A 157 -19.48 2.84 19.23
CA LYS A 157 -20.71 2.62 18.48
C LYS A 157 -21.93 2.92 19.34
N ASN A 158 -22.86 3.75 18.85
CA ASN A 158 -24.13 4.03 19.50
C ASN A 158 -25.21 3.00 19.11
N GLU A 159 -26.43 3.14 19.65
CA GLU A 159 -27.56 2.26 19.37
C GLU A 159 -28.00 2.27 17.90
N GLN A 160 -27.76 3.35 17.17
CA GLN A 160 -28.05 3.48 15.74
C GLN A 160 -26.95 2.87 14.85
N GLY A 161 -25.89 2.33 15.45
CA GLY A 161 -24.77 1.75 14.71
C GLY A 161 -23.75 2.76 14.20
N ILE A 162 -23.81 4.02 14.65
CA ILE A 162 -22.87 5.08 14.27
C ILE A 162 -21.74 5.14 15.30
N TYR A 163 -20.49 5.19 14.85
CA TYR A 163 -19.33 5.39 15.72
C TYR A 163 -19.18 6.87 16.07
N LEU A 164 -19.29 7.18 17.38
CA LEU A 164 -19.15 8.53 17.91
C LEU A 164 -17.76 8.73 18.48
N TYR A 165 -17.11 9.84 18.14
CA TYR A 165 -15.85 10.23 18.76
C TYR A 165 -16.04 10.55 20.23
N LYS A 166 -15.27 9.88 21.09
CA LYS A 166 -15.30 10.08 22.54
C LYS A 166 -14.17 11.00 22.98
N LYS A 167 -14.48 12.29 23.08
CA LYS A 167 -13.53 13.26 23.63
C LYS A 167 -13.19 12.88 25.09
N ASN A 168 -11.89 12.74 25.39
CA ASN A 168 -11.46 12.55 26.78
C ASN A 168 -11.64 13.85 27.56
N LYS A 169 -12.38 13.79 28.68
CA LYS A 169 -12.59 14.94 29.57
C LYS A 169 -11.39 15.25 30.48
N ILE A 170 -10.39 14.38 30.50
CA ILE A 170 -9.16 14.56 31.30
C ILE A 170 -8.25 15.54 30.59
N SER A 171 -7.68 16.52 31.34
CA SER A 171 -6.77 17.52 30.79
C SER A 171 -5.63 16.87 29.97
N PRO A 172 -5.27 17.44 28.80
CA PRO A 172 -4.14 16.97 27.99
C PRO A 172 -2.82 16.91 28.77
N THR A 173 -2.63 17.77 29.76
CA THR A 173 -1.47 17.75 30.66
C THR A 173 -1.40 16.52 31.57
N VAL A 174 -2.54 15.88 31.82
CA VAL A 174 -2.63 14.66 32.65
C VAL A 174 -2.56 13.40 31.80
N ASN A 175 -2.90 13.47 30.49
CA ASN A 175 -2.86 12.32 29.58
C ASN A 175 -2.14 12.64 28.28
N SER A 176 -0.80 12.73 28.34
CA SER A 176 0.06 12.92 27.17
C SER A 176 -0.15 11.85 26.08
N ASN A 177 -0.48 10.61 26.47
CA ASN A 177 -0.73 9.53 25.50
C ASN A 177 -1.98 9.79 24.64
N TYR A 178 -3.06 10.33 25.22
CA TYR A 178 -4.25 10.73 24.47
C TYR A 178 -3.93 11.80 23.43
N SER A 179 -3.25 12.87 23.83
CA SER A 179 -2.90 14.00 22.93
C SER A 179 -1.98 13.55 21.79
N ILE A 180 -0.92 12.78 22.11
CA ILE A 180 0.02 12.25 21.10
C ILE A 180 -0.73 11.33 20.11
N ARG A 181 -1.63 10.48 20.60
CA ARG A 181 -2.40 9.58 19.73
C ARG A 181 -3.40 10.32 18.87
N LEU A 182 -4.10 11.32 19.43
CA LEU A 182 -5.02 12.17 18.67
C LEU A 182 -4.29 12.93 17.56
N GLU A 183 -3.17 13.60 17.91
CA GLU A 183 -2.34 14.31 16.95
C GLU A 183 -1.88 13.38 15.81
N LYS A 184 -1.43 12.16 16.14
CA LYS A 184 -1.03 11.19 15.13
C LYS A 184 -2.19 10.77 14.24
N MET A 185 -3.40 10.56 14.78
CA MET A 185 -4.60 10.19 14.04
C MET A 185 -5.05 11.29 13.07
N THR A 186 -4.94 12.55 13.51
CA THR A 186 -5.44 13.72 12.76
C THR A 186 -4.36 14.47 11.97
N ASN A 187 -3.12 13.96 11.97
CA ASN A 187 -2.01 14.56 11.24
C ASN A 187 -2.27 14.49 9.72
N ARG A 188 -2.41 15.64 9.07
CA ARG A 188 -2.66 15.74 7.61
C ARG A 188 -1.62 15.04 6.72
N ARG A 189 -0.45 14.68 7.25
CA ARG A 189 0.60 13.93 6.55
C ARG A 189 0.44 12.42 6.63
N SER A 190 -0.40 11.93 7.56
CA SER A 190 -0.75 10.51 7.67
C SER A 190 -1.92 10.16 6.75
N ASP A 191 -2.08 8.89 6.44
CA ASP A 191 -3.14 8.41 5.53
C ASP A 191 -4.53 8.65 6.10
N SER A 192 -4.77 8.30 7.36
CA SER A 192 -6.02 8.59 8.05
C SER A 192 -6.22 10.10 8.26
N GLY A 193 -5.19 10.81 8.68
CA GLY A 193 -5.27 12.24 8.99
C GLY A 193 -5.61 13.13 7.79
N ARG A 194 -5.24 12.73 6.58
CA ARG A 194 -5.67 13.44 5.36
C ARG A 194 -7.19 13.47 5.20
N HIS A 195 -7.88 12.39 5.60
CA HIS A 195 -9.35 12.33 5.53
C HIS A 195 -10.01 13.25 6.57
N PHE A 196 -9.44 13.32 7.77
CA PHE A 196 -9.86 14.29 8.78
C PHE A 196 -9.65 15.73 8.30
N TYR A 197 -8.49 16.00 7.69
CA TYR A 197 -8.16 17.32 7.17
C TYR A 197 -9.05 17.74 5.99
N ASP A 198 -9.36 16.81 5.07
CA ASP A 198 -10.32 17.05 3.97
C ASP A 198 -11.70 17.41 4.52
N LEU A 199 -12.17 16.67 5.50
CA LEU A 199 -13.47 16.94 6.09
C LEU A 199 -13.47 18.23 6.92
N ALA A 200 -12.35 18.56 7.59
CA ALA A 200 -12.17 19.85 8.28
C ALA A 200 -12.24 21.04 7.30
N PHE A 201 -11.60 20.94 6.12
CA PHE A 201 -11.68 21.96 5.08
C PHE A 201 -13.13 22.15 4.57
N LYS A 202 -13.84 21.05 4.33
CA LYS A 202 -15.26 21.08 3.95
C LYS A 202 -16.13 21.71 5.04
N THR A 203 -15.87 21.35 6.30
CA THR A 203 -16.58 21.89 7.48
C THR A 203 -16.32 23.38 7.65
N TYR A 204 -15.09 23.85 7.40
CA TYR A 204 -14.75 25.27 7.38
C TYR A 204 -15.58 26.06 6.35
N ILE A 205 -15.70 25.53 5.11
CA ILE A 205 -16.55 26.13 4.06
C ILE A 205 -18.01 26.18 4.52
N LEU A 206 -18.51 25.10 5.11
CA LEU A 206 -19.89 25.03 5.61
C LEU A 206 -20.16 26.04 6.72
N HIS A 207 -19.25 26.25 7.66
CA HIS A 207 -19.39 27.28 8.70
C HIS A 207 -19.46 28.69 8.11
N LYS A 208 -18.75 28.97 7.01
CA LYS A 208 -18.84 30.26 6.33
C LYS A 208 -20.16 30.42 5.56
N LEU A 209 -20.70 29.33 5.00
CA LEU A 209 -22.00 29.34 4.28
C LEU A 209 -23.21 29.35 5.22
N TYR A 210 -23.09 28.68 6.37
CA TYR A 210 -24.18 28.46 7.32
C TYR A 210 -23.74 28.85 8.76
N PRO A 211 -23.48 30.14 9.02
CA PRO A 211 -22.82 30.59 10.27
C PRO A 211 -23.68 30.35 11.53
N HIS A 212 -24.99 30.15 11.40
CA HIS A 212 -25.91 29.95 12.50
C HIS A 212 -26.37 28.50 12.66
N GLN A 213 -25.85 27.58 11.84
CA GLN A 213 -26.27 26.19 11.86
C GLN A 213 -25.19 25.30 12.51
N THR A 214 -25.63 24.24 13.14
CA THR A 214 -24.76 23.18 13.64
C THR A 214 -24.30 22.31 12.49
N ILE A 215 -22.98 22.14 12.31
CA ILE A 215 -22.43 21.25 11.29
C ILE A 215 -22.06 19.91 11.91
N LYS A 216 -22.64 18.83 11.37
CA LYS A 216 -22.35 17.45 11.71
C LYS A 216 -21.55 16.78 10.59
N SER A 217 -20.31 16.45 10.86
CA SER A 217 -19.35 15.96 9.85
C SER A 217 -19.06 14.47 10.04
N HIS A 218 -19.28 13.69 8.98
CA HIS A 218 -19.24 12.23 9.04
C HIS A 218 -18.31 11.66 7.97
N LEU A 219 -17.62 10.57 8.34
CA LEU A 219 -16.93 9.68 7.42
C LEU A 219 -17.74 8.40 7.23
N VAL A 220 -17.82 7.93 5.99
CA VAL A 220 -18.35 6.62 5.61
C VAL A 220 -17.20 5.79 5.10
N MET A 221 -16.99 4.60 5.70
CA MET A 221 -15.89 3.71 5.38
C MET A 221 -16.42 2.29 5.19
N LEU A 222 -15.64 1.42 4.56
CA LEU A 222 -15.96 0.00 4.44
C LEU A 222 -15.77 -0.71 5.80
N ASN A 223 -16.74 -1.52 6.18
CA ASN A 223 -16.68 -2.33 7.39
C ASN A 223 -15.72 -3.51 7.18
N HIS A 224 -14.56 -3.49 7.85
CA HIS A 224 -13.57 -4.56 7.75
C HIS A 224 -14.04 -5.92 8.30
N GLN A 225 -15.15 -5.95 9.06
CA GLN A 225 -15.75 -7.17 9.60
C GLN A 225 -16.90 -7.70 8.73
N TYR A 226 -17.25 -6.99 7.66
CA TYR A 226 -18.27 -7.46 6.72
C TYR A 226 -17.75 -8.69 5.97
N VAL A 227 -18.49 -9.79 6.02
CA VAL A 227 -18.21 -11.01 5.27
C VAL A 227 -19.38 -11.27 4.34
N PHE A 228 -19.14 -11.35 3.04
CA PHE A 228 -20.18 -11.67 2.07
C PHE A 228 -20.55 -13.16 2.15
N ASP A 229 -21.85 -13.47 2.25
CA ASP A 229 -22.37 -14.83 2.39
C ASP A 229 -22.37 -15.62 1.09
N GLY A 230 -22.27 -14.93 -0.06
CA GLY A 230 -22.30 -15.55 -1.39
C GLY A 230 -23.69 -15.92 -1.87
N ASP A 231 -24.75 -15.46 -1.20
CA ASP A 231 -26.13 -15.67 -1.69
C ASP A 231 -26.33 -14.87 -3.00
N PRO A 232 -26.74 -15.52 -4.12
CA PRO A 232 -27.02 -14.83 -5.37
C PRO A 232 -28.13 -13.77 -5.30
N LEU A 233 -29.01 -13.84 -4.29
CA LEU A 233 -30.07 -12.88 -4.05
C LEU A 233 -29.60 -11.70 -3.18
N HIS A 234 -28.42 -11.79 -2.59
CA HIS A 234 -27.84 -10.80 -1.73
C HIS A 234 -26.74 -10.03 -2.49
N ASP A 235 -26.99 -8.78 -2.87
CA ASP A 235 -25.98 -7.91 -3.47
C ASP A 235 -25.24 -7.15 -2.36
N PRO A 236 -23.90 -7.37 -2.18
CA PRO A 236 -23.11 -6.61 -1.23
C PRO A 236 -23.20 -5.10 -1.43
N LYS A 237 -23.44 -4.67 -2.69
CA LYS A 237 -23.62 -3.26 -3.05
C LYS A 237 -24.98 -2.68 -2.62
N ALA A 238 -25.84 -3.48 -2.03
CA ALA A 238 -27.12 -3.07 -1.42
C ALA A 238 -27.17 -3.33 0.10
N ASP A 239 -26.16 -3.99 0.68
CA ASP A 239 -26.12 -4.34 2.09
C ASP A 239 -25.58 -3.19 2.95
N TYR A 240 -26.40 -2.72 3.87
CA TYR A 240 -26.04 -1.66 4.83
C TYR A 240 -24.90 -2.05 5.78
N ASN A 241 -24.64 -3.35 5.97
CA ASN A 241 -23.55 -3.84 6.80
C ASN A 241 -22.17 -3.70 6.12
N LEU A 242 -22.15 -3.49 4.80
CA LEU A 242 -20.91 -3.23 4.06
C LEU A 242 -20.17 -1.99 4.56
N ILE A 243 -20.88 -1.03 5.17
CA ILE A 243 -20.30 0.25 5.55
C ILE A 243 -20.47 0.57 7.03
N SER A 244 -19.49 1.29 7.56
CA SER A 244 -19.49 1.92 8.89
C SER A 244 -19.62 3.44 8.77
N LEU A 245 -20.36 4.04 9.70
CA LEU A 245 -20.55 5.48 9.80
C LEU A 245 -19.84 6.03 11.03
N PHE A 246 -19.07 7.11 10.87
CA PHE A 246 -18.34 7.78 11.95
C PHE A 246 -18.74 9.25 12.03
N ASP A 247 -19.29 9.70 13.17
CA ASP A 247 -19.41 11.12 13.49
C ASP A 247 -18.06 11.60 14.02
N VAL A 248 -17.37 12.39 13.24
CA VAL A 248 -16.04 12.93 13.57
C VAL A 248 -16.09 14.43 13.88
N SER A 249 -17.28 15.03 13.98
CA SER A 249 -17.47 16.47 14.19
C SER A 249 -16.59 17.03 15.29
N ALA A 250 -16.56 16.34 16.45
CA ALA A 250 -15.76 16.78 17.59
C ALA A 250 -14.26 16.42 17.48
N ALA A 251 -13.89 15.54 16.56
CA ALA A 251 -12.48 15.16 16.35
C ALA A 251 -11.74 16.15 15.44
N ILE A 252 -12.45 16.89 14.57
CA ILE A 252 -11.86 17.79 13.58
C ILE A 252 -11.94 19.28 13.95
N VAL A 253 -12.37 19.62 15.16
CA VAL A 253 -12.54 21.02 15.59
C VAL A 253 -11.23 21.82 15.43
N ASP A 254 -10.14 21.29 16.01
CA ASP A 254 -8.85 21.98 16.00
C ASP A 254 -8.31 22.16 14.56
N GLN A 255 -8.49 21.15 13.69
CA GLN A 255 -8.11 21.26 12.27
C GLN A 255 -8.98 22.28 11.53
N THR A 256 -10.30 22.32 11.81
CA THR A 256 -11.22 23.27 11.18
C THR A 256 -10.83 24.71 11.54
N GLU A 257 -10.46 24.97 12.79
CA GLU A 257 -9.97 26.27 13.25
C GLU A 257 -8.63 26.64 12.61
N ALA A 258 -7.75 25.65 12.36
CA ALA A 258 -6.44 25.86 11.75
C ALA A 258 -6.50 26.11 10.22
N ILE A 259 -7.60 25.80 9.54
CA ILE A 259 -7.71 25.92 8.07
C ILE A 259 -7.41 27.35 7.58
N GLU A 260 -7.90 28.36 8.26
CA GLU A 260 -7.70 29.76 7.86
C GLU A 260 -6.20 30.15 7.94
N ILE A 261 -5.51 29.71 8.97
CA ILE A 261 -4.06 29.91 9.14
C ILE A 261 -3.30 29.19 8.03
N ASP A 262 -3.68 27.96 7.74
CA ASP A 262 -3.07 27.15 6.68
C ASP A 262 -3.29 27.74 5.27
N LEU A 263 -4.46 28.35 5.01
CA LEU A 263 -4.74 29.06 3.76
C LEU A 263 -3.81 30.27 3.59
N TYR A 264 -3.66 31.14 4.59
CA TYR A 264 -2.73 32.26 4.52
C TYR A 264 -1.28 31.81 4.35
N ARG A 265 -0.88 30.72 5.03
CA ARG A 265 0.45 30.13 4.85
C ARG A 265 0.67 29.62 3.43
N MET A 266 -0.31 28.92 2.87
CA MET A 266 -0.28 28.44 1.49
C MET A 266 -0.15 29.62 0.49
N LEU A 267 -0.96 30.66 0.64
CA LEU A 267 -0.93 31.82 -0.23
C LEU A 267 0.43 32.56 -0.15
N ASN A 268 1.03 32.62 1.04
CA ASN A 268 2.38 33.13 1.18
C ASN A 268 3.40 32.29 0.40
N HIS A 269 3.28 30.95 0.40
CA HIS A 269 4.18 30.08 -0.38
C HIS A 269 4.02 30.33 -1.89
N ILE A 270 2.79 30.50 -2.37
CA ILE A 270 2.51 30.77 -3.80
C ILE A 270 3.09 32.11 -4.24
N ASN A 271 2.97 33.14 -3.40
CA ASN A 271 3.42 34.48 -3.73
C ASN A 271 4.92 34.68 -3.70
N LEU A 272 5.69 33.77 -3.08
CA LEU A 272 7.14 33.91 -2.96
C LEU A 272 7.87 33.77 -4.29
N ASN A 273 7.27 33.16 -5.32
CA ASN A 273 7.91 32.81 -6.61
C ASN A 273 9.34 32.22 -6.45
N ASP A 274 9.63 31.68 -5.28
CA ASP A 274 10.93 31.20 -4.88
C ASP A 274 11.09 29.74 -5.33
N ASP A 275 11.92 29.54 -6.37
CA ASP A 275 12.29 28.23 -6.85
C ASP A 275 13.63 27.74 -6.29
N SER A 276 14.18 28.47 -5.32
CA SER A 276 15.42 28.08 -4.65
C SER A 276 15.29 26.66 -4.12
N PRO A 277 16.37 25.86 -4.18
CA PRO A 277 16.37 24.54 -3.56
C PRO A 277 15.95 24.66 -2.11
N CYS A 278 14.79 24.11 -1.76
CA CYS A 278 14.40 23.99 -0.37
C CYS A 278 15.01 22.72 0.22
N GLN A 279 15.18 22.75 1.52
CA GLN A 279 15.62 21.59 2.28
C GLN A 279 14.65 20.43 2.07
N LEU A 280 15.15 19.26 1.65
CA LEU A 280 14.36 18.05 1.50
C LEU A 280 13.99 17.52 2.89
N VAL A 281 12.72 17.18 3.08
CA VAL A 281 12.19 16.71 4.37
C VAL A 281 11.37 15.45 4.14
N LYS A 282 11.69 14.40 4.90
CA LYS A 282 11.03 13.10 4.79
C LYS A 282 9.50 13.20 4.81
N ASN A 283 8.96 13.89 5.81
CA ASN A 283 7.51 14.01 6.01
C ASN A 283 6.82 14.89 4.96
N GLU A 284 7.54 15.75 4.27
CA GLU A 284 7.02 16.65 3.25
C GLU A 284 7.17 16.06 1.85
N CYS A 285 8.34 15.51 1.54
CA CYS A 285 8.63 14.91 0.23
C CYS A 285 7.96 13.53 0.08
N GLN A 286 7.90 12.75 1.15
CA GLN A 286 7.27 11.42 1.22
C GLN A 286 7.73 10.45 0.11
N LYS A 287 9.03 10.50 -0.24
CA LYS A 287 9.61 9.66 -1.30
C LYS A 287 9.36 8.17 -1.03
N GLY A 288 8.92 7.45 -2.06
CA GLY A 288 8.58 6.03 -1.96
C GLY A 288 7.26 5.72 -1.26
N THR A 289 6.40 6.72 -1.03
CA THR A 289 5.06 6.54 -0.48
C THR A 289 3.98 6.84 -1.52
N SER A 290 2.74 6.42 -1.24
CA SER A 290 1.59 6.73 -2.08
C SER A 290 1.29 8.23 -2.21
N PHE A 291 1.75 9.04 -1.25
CA PHE A 291 1.59 10.49 -1.26
C PHE A 291 2.91 11.20 -1.57
N GLU A 292 3.78 10.56 -2.33
CA GLU A 292 5.02 11.15 -2.81
C GLU A 292 4.77 12.46 -3.55
N CYS A 293 5.66 13.42 -3.36
CA CYS A 293 5.59 14.70 -4.06
C CYS A 293 5.78 14.48 -5.57
N GLN A 294 4.89 15.05 -6.40
CA GLN A 294 4.99 14.93 -7.87
C GLN A 294 6.29 15.50 -8.46
N PHE A 295 7.02 16.31 -7.70
CA PHE A 295 8.33 16.87 -8.08
C PHE A 295 9.50 16.09 -7.49
N SER A 296 9.25 14.91 -6.93
CA SER A 296 10.28 14.06 -6.31
C SER A 296 11.46 13.82 -7.26
N ASP A 297 11.20 13.36 -8.46
CA ASP A 297 12.26 13.08 -9.46
C ASP A 297 13.11 14.30 -9.79
N TYR A 298 12.50 15.49 -9.84
CA TYR A 298 13.23 16.73 -10.04
C TYR A 298 14.08 17.12 -8.83
N CYS A 299 13.49 17.07 -7.63
CA CYS A 299 14.18 17.46 -6.39
C CYS A 299 15.29 16.49 -5.98
N PHE A 300 15.14 15.20 -6.31
CA PHE A 300 16.10 14.14 -6.00
C PHE A 300 16.99 13.77 -7.20
N SER A 301 16.95 14.54 -8.31
CA SER A 301 17.70 14.23 -9.54
C SER A 301 19.22 14.17 -9.37
N HIS A 302 19.75 14.81 -8.31
CA HIS A 302 21.18 14.80 -7.97
C HIS A 302 21.60 13.54 -7.20
N ILE A 303 20.66 12.70 -6.75
CA ILE A 303 20.95 11.49 -6.00
C ILE A 303 21.22 10.34 -6.97
N PRO A 304 22.30 9.58 -6.80
CA PRO A 304 22.62 8.43 -7.66
C PRO A 304 21.48 7.41 -7.69
N LYS A 305 21.17 6.88 -8.89
CA LYS A 305 20.16 5.81 -9.04
C LYS A 305 20.66 4.46 -8.52
N ILE A 306 21.98 4.27 -8.44
CA ILE A 306 22.63 3.06 -7.97
C ILE A 306 23.51 3.45 -6.78
N ASN A 307 23.48 2.65 -5.73
CA ASN A 307 24.30 2.80 -4.53
C ASN A 307 24.20 4.17 -3.83
N SER A 308 23.02 4.81 -3.90
CA SER A 308 22.74 6.01 -3.13
C SER A 308 22.59 5.71 -1.65
N ILE A 309 22.64 6.75 -0.81
CA ILE A 309 22.44 6.67 0.64
C ILE A 309 21.11 5.97 1.02
N PHE A 310 20.08 6.02 0.15
CA PHE A 310 18.80 5.33 0.37
C PHE A 310 18.90 3.80 0.28
N HIS A 311 19.94 3.25 -0.32
CA HIS A 311 20.10 1.82 -0.56
C HIS A 311 20.72 1.05 0.60
N TYR A 312 21.11 1.73 1.70
CA TYR A 312 21.46 1.04 2.92
C TYR A 312 20.25 0.33 3.53
N PHE A 313 20.41 -0.89 4.01
CA PHE A 313 19.37 -1.60 4.74
C PHE A 313 18.95 -0.83 5.98
N GLN A 314 17.65 -0.61 6.16
CA GLN A 314 17.09 0.12 7.29
C GLN A 314 17.56 1.59 7.39
N GLN A 315 17.85 2.25 6.26
CA GLN A 315 18.23 3.67 6.21
C GLN A 315 17.23 4.60 6.93
N HIS A 316 15.97 4.21 7.05
CA HIS A 316 14.93 4.98 7.75
C HIS A 316 15.19 5.17 9.25
N LEU A 317 16.12 4.41 9.83
CA LEU A 317 16.57 4.57 11.22
C LEU A 317 17.72 5.57 11.36
N GLY A 318 18.21 6.13 10.23
CA GLY A 318 19.35 7.04 10.20
C GLY A 318 20.69 6.35 10.46
N PHE A 319 21.73 7.16 10.60
CA PHE A 319 23.11 6.75 10.84
C PHE A 319 23.57 7.29 12.18
N ALA A 320 24.13 6.46 13.06
CA ALA A 320 24.48 6.84 14.42
C ALA A 320 25.99 6.95 14.60
N GLU A 321 26.48 7.92 15.38
CA GLU A 321 27.90 8.08 15.71
C GLU A 321 28.42 7.00 16.68
N GLY A 322 27.52 6.23 17.30
CA GLY A 322 27.84 5.15 18.20
C GLY A 322 26.71 4.12 18.34
N PRO A 323 26.99 2.98 19.02
CA PRO A 323 26.04 1.87 19.09
C PRO A 323 24.90 2.08 20.10
N LYS A 324 24.97 3.09 20.95
CA LYS A 324 24.00 3.36 22.02
C LYS A 324 22.82 4.18 21.50
N LYS A 325 21.63 3.97 22.04
CA LYS A 325 20.43 4.78 21.73
C LYS A 325 20.56 6.25 22.08
N THR A 326 21.52 6.62 22.90
CA THR A 326 21.81 8.02 23.33
C THR A 326 22.80 8.71 22.41
N ASP A 327 23.42 8.00 21.48
CA ASP A 327 24.41 8.57 20.58
C ASP A 327 23.71 9.39 19.49
N ILE A 328 24.43 10.37 18.95
CA ILE A 328 23.91 11.26 17.90
C ILE A 328 23.50 10.40 16.69
N CYS A 329 22.29 10.62 16.21
CA CYS A 329 21.74 9.94 15.06
C CYS A 329 21.44 10.96 13.95
N HIS A 330 22.00 10.77 12.77
CA HIS A 330 21.83 11.61 11.60
C HIS A 330 20.69 11.07 10.74
N ASP A 331 19.68 11.89 10.48
CA ASP A 331 18.59 11.55 9.56
C ASP A 331 19.12 11.54 8.11
N THR A 332 18.65 10.59 7.31
CA THR A 332 19.09 10.44 5.92
C THR A 332 18.79 11.69 5.07
N TYR A 333 17.67 12.38 5.32
CA TYR A 333 17.33 13.60 4.58
C TYR A 333 18.22 14.78 4.97
N ASP A 334 18.60 14.89 6.25
CA ASP A 334 19.54 15.92 6.70
C ASP A 334 20.90 15.72 6.03
N LEU A 335 21.39 14.48 5.96
CA LEU A 335 22.62 14.13 5.26
C LEU A 335 22.57 14.47 3.76
N ILE A 336 21.45 14.15 3.08
CA ILE A 336 21.26 14.52 1.67
C ILE A 336 21.32 16.04 1.48
N ASN A 337 20.71 16.80 2.38
CA ASN A 337 20.77 18.27 2.35
C ASN A 337 22.17 18.82 2.60
N GLU A 338 23.04 18.07 3.25
CA GLU A 338 24.47 18.36 3.46
C GLU A 338 25.35 17.88 2.30
N GLY A 339 24.77 17.20 1.29
CA GLY A 339 25.45 16.73 0.10
C GLY A 339 25.94 15.27 0.19
N VAL A 340 25.62 14.55 1.26
CA VAL A 340 25.94 13.11 1.41
C VAL A 340 24.86 12.33 0.68
N VAL A 341 25.13 11.93 -0.56
CA VAL A 341 24.15 11.28 -1.44
C VAL A 341 24.54 9.86 -1.86
N ASP A 342 25.81 9.53 -1.86
CA ASP A 342 26.32 8.20 -2.16
C ASP A 342 26.49 7.36 -0.90
N MET A 343 26.38 6.04 -1.01
CA MET A 343 26.64 5.12 0.10
C MET A 343 28.06 5.28 0.65
N LEU A 344 29.03 5.56 -0.21
CA LEU A 344 30.44 5.67 0.16
C LEU A 344 30.79 6.99 0.87
N ASP A 345 29.91 7.99 0.79
CA ASP A 345 30.10 9.28 1.51
C ASP A 345 29.75 9.17 2.99
N VAL A 346 28.93 8.17 3.38
CA VAL A 346 28.57 7.95 4.79
C VAL A 346 29.80 7.46 5.58
N PRO A 347 30.19 8.11 6.70
CA PRO A 347 31.34 7.66 7.50
C PRO A 347 31.19 6.19 7.97
N ILE A 348 32.21 5.38 7.77
CA ILE A 348 32.22 3.97 8.22
C ILE A 348 31.90 3.87 9.72
N SER A 349 32.41 4.80 10.53
CA SER A 349 32.17 4.85 11.97
C SER A 349 30.68 4.99 12.37
N TRP A 350 29.80 5.36 11.44
CA TRP A 350 28.35 5.46 11.66
C TRP A 350 27.61 4.19 11.29
N LEU A 351 28.28 3.20 10.71
CA LEU A 351 27.70 1.91 10.27
C LEU A 351 27.93 0.85 11.35
N HIS A 352 27.02 0.75 12.31
CA HIS A 352 27.15 -0.19 13.44
C HIS A 352 26.49 -1.56 13.19
N ARG A 353 25.87 -1.76 12.03
CA ARG A 353 25.24 -3.03 11.68
C ARG A 353 26.09 -3.76 10.67
N GLU A 354 26.44 -5.01 10.94
CA GLU A 354 27.25 -5.84 10.07
C GLU A 354 26.72 -5.87 8.62
N LYS A 355 25.40 -5.92 8.46
CA LYS A 355 24.78 -5.88 7.13
C LYS A 355 25.04 -4.59 6.35
N ASN A 356 25.14 -3.43 7.01
CA ASN A 356 25.48 -2.17 6.35
C ASN A 356 26.97 -2.07 6.05
N LEU A 357 27.81 -2.59 6.93
CA LEU A 357 29.27 -2.72 6.67
C LEU A 357 29.55 -3.66 5.49
N MET A 358 28.83 -4.79 5.41
CA MET A 358 28.91 -5.72 4.30
C MET A 358 28.46 -5.05 2.98
N GLN A 359 27.32 -4.30 2.98
CA GLN A 359 26.88 -3.54 1.81
C GLN A 359 27.97 -2.57 1.33
N ARG A 360 28.50 -1.76 2.26
CA ARG A 360 29.58 -0.82 1.97
C ARG A 360 30.78 -1.51 1.36
N TYR A 361 31.25 -2.59 1.96
CA TYR A 361 32.38 -3.37 1.45
C TYR A 361 32.12 -3.87 0.02
N CYS A 362 30.92 -4.39 -0.25
CA CYS A 362 30.55 -4.88 -1.57
C CYS A 362 30.54 -3.76 -2.63
N VAL A 363 30.00 -2.59 -2.28
CA VAL A 363 29.96 -1.43 -3.20
C VAL A 363 31.35 -0.88 -3.45
N GLU A 364 32.18 -0.73 -2.41
CA GLU A 364 33.54 -0.19 -2.49
C GLU A 364 34.48 -1.07 -3.32
N ASN A 365 34.28 -2.40 -3.30
CA ASN A 365 35.16 -3.37 -3.96
C ASN A 365 34.53 -4.01 -5.21
N ASP A 366 33.35 -3.58 -5.64
CA ASP A 366 32.54 -4.22 -6.70
C ASP A 366 32.46 -5.76 -6.49
N TYR A 367 32.11 -6.15 -5.27
CA TYR A 367 32.19 -7.53 -4.80
C TYR A 367 30.82 -8.14 -4.56
N THR A 368 30.61 -9.38 -5.04
CA THR A 368 29.42 -10.17 -4.70
C THR A 368 29.69 -10.96 -3.42
N PHE A 369 28.98 -10.64 -2.35
CA PHE A 369 29.03 -11.38 -1.10
C PHE A 369 28.14 -12.61 -1.15
N ILE A 370 28.67 -13.77 -0.77
CA ILE A 370 27.90 -14.99 -0.53
C ILE A 370 28.47 -15.76 0.68
N ASN A 371 27.62 -16.08 1.65
CA ASN A 371 27.95 -16.97 2.75
C ASN A 371 27.68 -18.43 2.32
N LYS A 372 28.63 -19.04 1.62
CA LYS A 372 28.51 -20.40 1.06
C LYS A 372 28.04 -21.46 2.08
N PRO A 373 28.60 -21.53 3.31
CA PRO A 373 28.13 -22.50 4.31
C PRO A 373 26.64 -22.34 4.67
N LYS A 374 26.17 -21.08 4.84
CA LYS A 374 24.77 -20.80 5.17
C LYS A 374 23.84 -21.12 4.00
N VAL A 375 24.19 -20.66 2.80
CA VAL A 375 23.40 -20.93 1.58
C VAL A 375 23.30 -22.44 1.35
N LYS A 376 24.43 -23.18 1.45
CA LYS A 376 24.43 -24.63 1.32
C LYS A 376 23.55 -25.30 2.37
N ALA A 377 23.65 -24.91 3.63
CA ALA A 377 22.88 -25.51 4.72
C ALA A 377 21.35 -25.38 4.53
N ILE A 378 20.88 -24.29 3.89
CA ILE A 378 19.46 -24.12 3.55
C ILE A 378 19.10 -24.93 2.31
N ILE A 379 19.90 -24.86 1.23
CA ILE A 379 19.62 -25.55 -0.04
C ILE A 379 19.59 -27.07 0.19
N ASP A 380 20.47 -27.63 1.02
CA ASP A 380 20.50 -29.05 1.36
C ASP A 380 19.20 -29.56 2.04
N THR A 381 18.27 -28.67 2.44
CA THR A 381 16.95 -29.06 2.96
C THR A 381 15.89 -29.24 1.88
N ILE A 382 16.18 -28.85 0.64
CA ILE A 382 15.24 -28.92 -0.49
C ILE A 382 15.09 -30.38 -0.92
N ARG A 383 13.86 -30.82 -1.15
CA ARG A 383 13.50 -32.18 -1.54
C ARG A 383 12.84 -32.22 -2.91
N TYR A 384 13.33 -33.06 -3.79
CA TYR A 384 12.75 -33.32 -5.10
C TYR A 384 11.52 -34.26 -5.01
N PRO A 385 10.56 -34.17 -5.96
CA PRO A 385 10.47 -33.13 -6.98
C PRO A 385 10.26 -31.74 -6.37
N ILE A 386 10.79 -30.70 -7.01
CA ILE A 386 10.58 -29.31 -6.58
C ILE A 386 9.43 -28.71 -7.37
N TYR A 387 8.50 -28.05 -6.68
CA TYR A 387 7.42 -27.27 -7.27
C TYR A 387 7.71 -25.78 -7.05
N TYR A 388 7.78 -24.99 -8.11
CA TYR A 388 7.90 -23.54 -8.02
C TYR A 388 6.51 -22.95 -8.20
N LEU A 389 5.93 -22.40 -7.13
CA LEU A 389 4.54 -21.93 -7.09
C LEU A 389 4.49 -20.42 -6.98
N ASP A 390 3.60 -19.81 -7.75
CA ASP A 390 3.23 -18.40 -7.65
C ASP A 390 1.72 -18.24 -7.83
N PHE A 391 1.14 -17.24 -7.10
CA PHE A 391 -0.26 -16.85 -7.16
C PHE A 391 -0.42 -15.40 -7.56
N GLU A 392 -1.43 -15.12 -8.39
CA GLU A 392 -1.95 -13.79 -8.59
C GLU A 392 -3.32 -13.64 -7.92
N ALA A 393 -3.52 -12.53 -7.20
CA ALA A 393 -4.75 -12.27 -6.47
C ALA A 393 -5.32 -10.88 -6.76
N TYR A 394 -6.65 -10.78 -6.77
CA TYR A 394 -7.37 -9.53 -6.96
C TYR A 394 -7.97 -9.04 -5.63
N PRO A 395 -7.46 -7.93 -5.07
CA PRO A 395 -7.99 -7.34 -3.86
C PRO A 395 -9.22 -6.47 -4.17
N ALA A 396 -10.38 -7.09 -4.34
CA ALA A 396 -11.62 -6.37 -4.66
C ALA A 396 -12.01 -5.43 -3.52
N ILE A 397 -12.24 -4.14 -3.82
CA ILE A 397 -12.67 -3.12 -2.84
C ILE A 397 -13.98 -3.54 -2.18
N ILE A 398 -14.93 -4.03 -2.97
CA ILE A 398 -16.21 -4.59 -2.51
C ILE A 398 -16.17 -6.10 -2.72
N PRO A 399 -16.55 -6.91 -1.72
CA PRO A 399 -16.59 -8.36 -1.85
C PRO A 399 -17.43 -8.82 -3.04
N ARG A 400 -16.96 -9.86 -3.74
CA ARG A 400 -17.59 -10.43 -4.94
C ARG A 400 -18.14 -11.84 -4.69
N PHE A 401 -17.44 -12.59 -3.85
CA PHE A 401 -17.66 -14.02 -3.67
C PHE A 401 -17.81 -14.39 -2.20
N ARG A 402 -18.41 -15.54 -1.95
CA ARG A 402 -18.60 -16.08 -0.60
C ARG A 402 -17.31 -16.05 0.22
N GLY A 403 -17.42 -15.56 1.47
CA GLY A 403 -16.32 -15.52 2.44
C GLY A 403 -15.36 -14.33 2.23
N GLU A 404 -15.53 -13.52 1.19
CA GLU A 404 -14.74 -12.31 1.01
C GLU A 404 -15.17 -11.22 2.00
N ILE A 405 -14.18 -10.45 2.46
CA ILE A 405 -14.34 -9.16 3.13
C ILE A 405 -13.84 -8.04 2.19
N PRO A 406 -14.11 -6.75 2.46
CA PRO A 406 -13.53 -5.67 1.68
C PRO A 406 -12.00 -5.80 1.58
N TYR A 407 -11.47 -5.71 0.36
CA TYR A 407 -10.06 -5.93 0.02
C TYR A 407 -9.54 -7.37 0.23
N SER A 408 -10.41 -8.39 0.28
CA SER A 408 -9.95 -9.78 0.21
C SER A 408 -9.14 -10.04 -1.04
N GLN A 409 -7.99 -10.66 -0.87
CA GLN A 409 -7.11 -11.03 -1.98
C GLN A 409 -7.53 -12.37 -2.57
N SER A 410 -8.57 -12.36 -3.40
CA SER A 410 -9.03 -13.59 -4.05
C SER A 410 -8.09 -14.02 -5.16
N VAL A 411 -7.53 -15.21 -5.02
CA VAL A 411 -6.65 -15.82 -6.03
C VAL A 411 -7.45 -16.04 -7.30
N PHE A 412 -6.96 -15.52 -8.43
CA PHE A 412 -7.56 -15.72 -9.75
C PHE A 412 -6.65 -16.47 -10.70
N GLN A 413 -5.36 -16.63 -10.37
CA GLN A 413 -4.37 -17.27 -11.21
C GLN A 413 -3.32 -17.99 -10.37
N PHE A 414 -2.78 -19.10 -10.89
CA PHE A 414 -1.54 -19.70 -10.42
C PHE A 414 -0.68 -20.18 -11.58
N SER A 415 0.63 -20.27 -11.31
CA SER A 415 1.61 -20.97 -12.13
C SER A 415 2.40 -21.95 -11.27
N VAL A 416 2.72 -23.13 -11.79
CA VAL A 416 3.55 -24.15 -11.14
C VAL A 416 4.52 -24.74 -12.15
N HIS A 417 5.82 -24.55 -11.94
CA HIS A 417 6.84 -25.36 -12.63
C HIS A 417 7.27 -26.53 -11.76
N VAL A 418 7.55 -27.67 -12.37
CA VAL A 418 7.95 -28.91 -11.68
C VAL A 418 9.31 -29.37 -12.15
N GLN A 419 10.28 -29.38 -11.24
CA GLN A 419 11.59 -29.95 -11.46
C GLN A 419 11.68 -31.32 -10.78
N THR A 420 11.62 -32.38 -11.57
CA THR A 420 11.54 -33.76 -11.07
C THR A 420 12.84 -34.26 -10.46
N THR A 421 13.97 -33.85 -11.01
CA THR A 421 15.33 -34.23 -10.61
C THR A 421 16.27 -33.06 -10.78
N PRO A 422 17.45 -33.04 -10.12
CA PRO A 422 18.49 -32.06 -10.40
C PRO A 422 18.81 -31.98 -11.90
N GLY A 423 18.86 -30.76 -12.45
CA GLY A 423 19.15 -30.55 -13.86
C GLY A 423 18.52 -29.30 -14.42
N ILE A 424 18.38 -29.24 -15.73
CA ILE A 424 17.79 -28.09 -16.45
C ILE A 424 16.27 -28.25 -16.43
N LEU A 425 15.56 -27.20 -16.03
CA LEU A 425 14.12 -27.05 -16.18
C LEU A 425 13.83 -26.33 -17.50
N ASP A 426 13.03 -26.93 -18.34
CA ASP A 426 12.55 -26.32 -19.58
C ASP A 426 11.29 -25.48 -19.24
N LYS A 427 11.38 -24.17 -19.43
CA LYS A 427 10.33 -23.19 -19.15
C LYS A 427 9.01 -23.48 -19.86
N ASP A 428 9.09 -23.98 -21.10
CA ASP A 428 7.93 -24.10 -21.99
C ASP A 428 7.44 -25.55 -22.13
N ASN A 429 7.97 -26.47 -21.34
CA ASN A 429 7.58 -27.86 -21.37
C ASN A 429 6.18 -28.08 -20.73
N PRO A 430 5.13 -28.42 -21.52
CA PRO A 430 3.76 -28.57 -21.00
C PRO A 430 3.58 -29.76 -20.06
N LYS A 431 4.58 -30.63 -19.92
CA LYS A 431 4.55 -31.76 -18.97
C LYS A 431 5.02 -31.38 -17.57
N THR A 432 5.72 -30.27 -17.47
CA THR A 432 6.34 -29.78 -16.21
C THR A 432 5.91 -28.37 -15.86
N HIS A 433 5.00 -27.77 -16.62
CA HIS A 433 4.37 -26.49 -16.32
C HIS A 433 2.86 -26.64 -16.25
N PHE A 434 2.26 -26.19 -15.16
CA PHE A 434 0.82 -26.18 -14.88
C PHE A 434 0.39 -24.77 -14.55
N GLU A 435 -0.72 -24.34 -15.12
CA GLU A 435 -1.25 -23.00 -14.89
C GLU A 435 -2.78 -23.01 -14.89
N PHE A 436 -3.36 -22.02 -14.25
CA PHE A 436 -4.78 -21.71 -14.26
C PHE A 436 -4.96 -20.21 -14.19
N ILE A 437 -5.91 -19.69 -14.95
CA ILE A 437 -6.39 -18.31 -14.83
C ILE A 437 -7.93 -18.33 -14.91
N ASP A 438 -8.57 -17.62 -13.99
CA ASP A 438 -10.01 -17.41 -14.02
C ASP A 438 -10.37 -16.44 -15.14
N THR A 439 -11.06 -16.93 -16.15
CA THR A 439 -11.47 -16.16 -17.34
C THR A 439 -12.98 -15.97 -17.47
N ALA A 440 -13.75 -16.52 -16.54
CA ALA A 440 -15.20 -16.55 -16.60
C ALA A 440 -15.85 -15.62 -15.56
N ILE A 441 -17.14 -15.35 -15.73
CA ILE A 441 -17.95 -14.65 -14.74
C ILE A 441 -18.41 -15.67 -13.69
N GLY A 442 -18.11 -15.41 -12.42
CA GLY A 442 -18.50 -16.26 -11.30
C GLY A 442 -17.34 -16.57 -10.35
N ASP A 443 -17.61 -17.43 -9.37
CA ASP A 443 -16.59 -17.88 -8.41
C ASP A 443 -16.00 -19.22 -8.87
N HIS A 444 -14.82 -19.18 -9.45
CA HIS A 444 -14.10 -20.37 -9.93
C HIS A 444 -12.93 -20.76 -9.03
N ARG A 445 -12.87 -20.23 -7.81
CA ARG A 445 -11.80 -20.55 -6.84
C ARG A 445 -11.77 -22.03 -6.47
N GLU A 446 -12.91 -22.73 -6.49
CA GLU A 446 -12.95 -24.19 -6.29
C GLU A 446 -12.29 -24.95 -7.45
N GLU A 447 -12.52 -24.54 -8.70
CA GLU A 447 -11.85 -25.10 -9.86
C GLU A 447 -10.34 -24.85 -9.81
N LEU A 448 -9.93 -23.63 -9.45
CA LEU A 448 -8.53 -23.29 -9.22
C LEU A 448 -7.89 -24.25 -8.20
N ILE A 449 -8.55 -24.50 -7.06
CA ILE A 449 -8.07 -25.45 -6.05
C ILE A 449 -7.91 -26.84 -6.66
N GLN A 450 -8.90 -27.34 -7.38
CA GLN A 450 -8.84 -28.68 -7.99
C GLN A 450 -7.67 -28.80 -8.96
N LYS A 451 -7.43 -27.80 -9.81
CA LYS A 451 -6.27 -27.75 -10.73
C LYS A 451 -4.95 -27.68 -9.98
N LEU A 452 -4.86 -26.87 -8.92
CA LEU A 452 -3.67 -26.78 -8.08
C LEU A 452 -3.33 -28.10 -7.40
N LEU A 453 -4.35 -28.84 -6.92
CA LEU A 453 -4.16 -30.15 -6.28
C LEU A 453 -3.70 -31.25 -7.26
N VAL A 454 -4.00 -31.09 -8.54
CA VAL A 454 -3.45 -31.94 -9.61
C VAL A 454 -1.99 -31.57 -9.89
N ALA A 455 -1.68 -30.26 -9.97
CA ALA A 455 -0.33 -29.77 -10.23
C ALA A 455 0.64 -30.12 -9.08
N ILE A 456 0.16 -30.10 -7.82
CA ILE A 456 0.97 -30.39 -6.63
C ILE A 456 0.37 -31.61 -5.88
N PRO A 457 0.80 -32.83 -6.18
CA PRO A 457 0.34 -34.05 -5.49
C PRO A 457 0.75 -34.08 -4.01
N LYS A 458 0.13 -35.01 -3.25
CA LYS A 458 0.55 -35.32 -1.86
C LYS A 458 1.99 -35.80 -1.84
N GLY A 459 2.73 -35.39 -0.82
CA GLY A 459 4.13 -35.81 -0.61
C GLY A 459 4.86 -34.96 0.41
N ASP A 460 6.18 -35.14 0.45
CA ASP A 460 7.09 -34.40 1.35
C ASP A 460 8.10 -33.52 0.58
N SER A 461 7.94 -33.41 -0.72
CA SER A 461 8.74 -32.57 -1.62
C SER A 461 8.57 -31.08 -1.34
N SER A 462 9.57 -30.28 -1.69
CA SER A 462 9.56 -28.84 -1.46
C SER A 462 8.70 -28.09 -2.47
N ILE A 463 7.96 -27.09 -1.99
CA ILE A 463 7.23 -26.13 -2.80
C ILE A 463 7.91 -24.79 -2.61
N ILE A 464 8.66 -24.34 -3.62
CA ILE A 464 9.42 -23.07 -3.58
C ILE A 464 8.51 -21.94 -3.96
N VAL A 465 8.52 -20.90 -3.14
CA VAL A 465 7.84 -19.62 -3.33
C VAL A 465 8.82 -18.48 -3.05
N TYR A 466 8.50 -17.27 -3.49
CA TYR A 466 9.27 -16.08 -3.18
C TYR A 466 8.49 -15.18 -2.23
N ASN A 467 8.98 -14.95 -0.99
CA ASN A 467 8.22 -14.31 0.10
C ASN A 467 6.98 -15.12 0.54
N LYS A 468 7.25 -16.24 1.18
CA LYS A 468 6.27 -17.28 1.62
C LYS A 468 4.97 -16.75 2.25
N THR A 469 4.96 -15.55 2.82
CA THR A 469 3.82 -15.00 3.56
C THR A 469 2.59 -14.86 2.68
N PHE A 470 2.75 -14.43 1.43
CA PHE A 470 1.66 -14.21 0.51
C PHE A 470 0.96 -15.54 0.16
N GLU A 471 1.68 -16.52 -0.38
CA GLU A 471 1.11 -17.82 -0.78
C GLU A 471 0.52 -18.58 0.40
N LYS A 472 1.19 -18.52 1.56
CA LYS A 472 0.67 -19.15 2.78
C LYS A 472 -0.68 -18.58 3.20
N ASN A 473 -0.83 -17.25 3.15
CA ASN A 473 -2.09 -16.61 3.51
C ASN A 473 -3.19 -16.93 2.50
N ARG A 474 -2.88 -16.95 1.19
CA ARG A 474 -3.86 -17.36 0.15
C ARG A 474 -4.34 -18.79 0.36
N LEU A 475 -3.44 -19.72 0.63
CA LEU A 475 -3.80 -21.13 0.91
C LEU A 475 -4.67 -21.26 2.17
N LEU A 476 -4.39 -20.50 3.23
CA LEU A 476 -5.18 -20.50 4.47
C LEU A 476 -6.59 -19.92 4.26
N GLU A 477 -6.71 -18.85 3.47
CA GLU A 477 -8.00 -18.26 3.12
C GLU A 477 -8.85 -19.23 2.29
N LEU A 478 -8.27 -19.82 1.25
CA LEU A 478 -8.94 -20.86 0.47
C LEU A 478 -9.35 -22.06 1.32
N ALA A 479 -8.49 -22.49 2.25
CA ALA A 479 -8.80 -23.59 3.19
C ALA A 479 -9.96 -23.25 4.13
N THR A 480 -10.12 -21.98 4.50
CA THR A 480 -11.21 -21.51 5.34
C THR A 480 -12.53 -21.43 4.57
N ILE A 481 -12.49 -20.91 3.34
CA ILE A 481 -13.66 -20.74 2.48
C ILE A 481 -14.16 -22.09 1.93
N PHE A 482 -13.25 -23.02 1.64
CA PHE A 482 -13.53 -24.35 1.08
C PHE A 482 -13.08 -25.48 2.01
N PRO A 483 -13.82 -25.78 3.10
CA PRO A 483 -13.41 -26.77 4.12
C PRO A 483 -13.14 -28.17 3.57
N ALA A 484 -13.80 -28.56 2.48
CA ALA A 484 -13.58 -29.86 1.82
C ALA A 484 -12.12 -30.05 1.36
N TYR A 485 -11.40 -28.98 1.05
CA TYR A 485 -10.00 -29.00 0.60
C TYR A 485 -9.00 -28.59 1.69
N GLN A 486 -9.48 -28.24 2.90
CA GLN A 486 -8.66 -27.67 3.98
C GLN A 486 -7.40 -28.50 4.28
N GLN A 487 -7.58 -29.81 4.43
CA GLN A 487 -6.44 -30.70 4.76
C GLN A 487 -5.36 -30.64 3.68
N ARG A 488 -5.75 -30.65 2.40
CA ARG A 488 -4.80 -30.63 1.28
C ARG A 488 -4.11 -29.27 1.13
N LEU A 489 -4.85 -28.18 1.27
CA LEU A 489 -4.30 -26.83 1.20
C LEU A 489 -3.33 -26.57 2.36
N ASN A 490 -3.66 -27.04 3.57
CA ASN A 490 -2.75 -26.95 4.72
C ASN A 490 -1.48 -27.80 4.54
N GLU A 491 -1.60 -28.97 3.91
CA GLU A 491 -0.44 -29.82 3.59
C GLU A 491 0.47 -29.11 2.59
N ILE A 492 -0.03 -28.50 1.52
CA ILE A 492 0.74 -27.65 0.60
C ILE A 492 1.40 -26.50 1.37
N GLY A 493 0.65 -25.79 2.22
CA GLY A 493 1.17 -24.69 3.05
C GLY A 493 2.32 -25.10 3.98
N SER A 494 2.30 -26.35 4.48
CA SER A 494 3.37 -26.89 5.34
C SER A 494 4.67 -27.18 4.60
N ARG A 495 4.60 -27.44 3.29
CA ARG A 495 5.73 -27.74 2.40
C ARG A 495 6.36 -26.51 1.76
N LEU A 496 5.76 -25.31 1.94
CA LEU A 496 6.27 -24.08 1.35
C LEU A 496 7.70 -23.79 1.85
N PHE A 497 8.60 -23.63 0.92
CA PHE A 497 9.99 -23.24 1.11
C PHE A 497 10.18 -21.82 0.56
N ASP A 498 10.58 -20.89 1.41
CA ASP A 498 10.79 -19.50 1.02
C ASP A 498 12.19 -19.30 0.42
N LEU A 499 12.28 -18.99 -0.87
CA LEU A 499 13.55 -18.73 -1.54
C LEU A 499 14.23 -17.46 -1.02
N LEU A 500 13.45 -16.47 -0.58
CA LEU A 500 13.99 -15.22 -0.03
C LEU A 500 14.87 -15.45 1.21
N ARG A 501 14.57 -16.48 2.03
CA ARG A 501 15.40 -16.85 3.20
C ARG A 501 16.81 -17.34 2.83
N VAL A 502 16.96 -17.91 1.61
CA VAL A 502 18.27 -18.33 1.09
C VAL A 502 19.16 -17.12 0.80
N LEU A 503 18.56 -16.03 0.34
CA LEU A 503 19.25 -14.79 0.00
C LEU A 503 19.49 -13.90 1.24
N LYS A 504 18.48 -13.71 2.07
CA LYS A 504 18.58 -12.86 3.27
C LYS A 504 19.25 -13.58 4.45
N ASN A 505 18.47 -14.19 5.27
CA ASN A 505 18.90 -15.07 6.36
C ASN A 505 17.70 -15.83 6.93
N ASP A 506 17.99 -16.80 7.81
CA ASP A 506 17.02 -17.45 8.69
C ASP A 506 17.70 -17.71 10.03
N TYR A 507 17.62 -16.73 10.91
CA TYR A 507 18.35 -16.73 12.18
C TYR A 507 18.09 -17.98 13.01
N ASP A 508 16.83 -18.33 13.22
CA ASP A 508 16.45 -19.49 14.05
C ASP A 508 16.93 -20.81 13.44
N PHE A 509 16.84 -20.94 12.13
CA PHE A 509 17.33 -22.11 11.39
C PHE A 509 18.84 -22.31 11.57
N PHE A 510 19.62 -21.23 11.46
CA PHE A 510 21.07 -21.30 11.58
C PHE A 510 21.52 -21.55 13.02
N VAL A 511 20.91 -20.88 14.01
CA VAL A 511 21.19 -21.12 15.42
C VAL A 511 20.90 -22.58 15.80
N ALA A 512 19.77 -23.13 15.32
CA ALA A 512 19.41 -24.53 15.56
C ALA A 512 20.40 -25.53 14.94
N ARG A 513 21.22 -25.10 13.95
CA ARG A 513 22.29 -25.89 13.32
C ARG A 513 23.68 -25.60 13.86
N GLY A 514 23.78 -24.82 14.93
CA GLY A 514 25.04 -24.56 15.62
C GLY A 514 25.90 -23.46 15.00
N PHE A 515 25.35 -22.63 14.10
CA PHE A 515 26.06 -21.44 13.64
C PHE A 515 26.18 -20.43 14.78
N PRO A 516 27.33 -19.73 14.93
CA PRO A 516 27.46 -18.61 15.85
C PRO A 516 26.38 -17.57 15.62
N LYS A 517 25.89 -16.92 16.69
CA LYS A 517 24.77 -15.96 16.60
C LYS A 517 25.03 -14.81 15.63
N GLU A 518 26.24 -14.29 15.63
CA GLU A 518 26.69 -13.20 14.75
C GLU A 518 26.62 -13.64 13.28
N VAL A 519 27.08 -14.87 12.99
CA VAL A 519 26.98 -15.45 11.64
C VAL A 519 25.52 -15.72 11.28
N ALA A 520 24.72 -16.23 12.23
CA ALA A 520 23.31 -16.50 12.00
C ALA A 520 22.50 -15.22 11.66
N ASP A 521 22.84 -14.06 12.26
CA ASP A 521 22.19 -12.78 12.02
C ASP A 521 22.63 -12.10 10.71
N SER A 522 23.81 -12.46 10.16
CA SER A 522 24.32 -11.89 8.91
C SER A 522 23.44 -12.30 7.72
N TYR A 523 23.42 -11.48 6.65
CA TYR A 523 22.78 -11.86 5.40
C TYR A 523 23.60 -12.92 4.65
N ASN A 524 22.95 -13.64 3.74
CA ASN A 524 23.56 -14.75 3.02
C ASN A 524 24.14 -14.34 1.67
N TYR A 525 23.54 -13.32 1.03
CA TYR A 525 23.90 -12.86 -0.30
C TYR A 525 23.69 -11.35 -0.43
N TYR A 526 24.60 -10.69 -1.12
CA TYR A 526 24.43 -9.29 -1.54
C TYR A 526 25.29 -8.98 -2.79
N HIS A 527 24.71 -8.24 -3.71
CA HIS A 527 25.37 -7.67 -4.89
C HIS A 527 25.05 -6.18 -4.97
N PRO A 528 26.02 -5.28 -5.36
CA PRO A 528 25.79 -3.83 -5.43
C PRO A 528 24.58 -3.41 -6.28
N LEU A 529 24.34 -4.09 -7.39
CA LEU A 529 23.19 -3.81 -8.27
C LEU A 529 21.81 -4.12 -7.66
N MET A 530 21.74 -4.79 -6.52
CA MET A 530 20.49 -4.96 -5.75
C MET A 530 19.97 -3.65 -5.19
N CYS A 531 20.83 -2.66 -5.02
CA CYS A 531 20.47 -1.37 -4.44
C CYS A 531 19.67 -1.50 -3.13
N GLY A 532 20.06 -2.43 -2.25
CA GLY A 532 19.41 -2.68 -0.96
C GLY A 532 18.06 -3.41 -1.02
N SER A 533 17.61 -3.87 -2.18
CA SER A 533 16.35 -4.59 -2.34
C SER A 533 16.58 -6.07 -2.65
N TYR A 534 15.75 -6.92 -2.07
CA TYR A 534 15.67 -8.36 -2.37
C TYR A 534 14.44 -8.71 -3.21
N SER A 535 13.82 -7.76 -3.90
CA SER A 535 12.71 -8.09 -4.80
C SER A 535 13.17 -9.04 -5.91
N LEU A 536 12.26 -9.93 -6.35
CA LEU A 536 12.55 -10.91 -7.41
C LEU A 536 13.14 -10.25 -8.65
N LYS A 537 12.63 -9.07 -9.02
CA LYS A 537 13.04 -8.28 -10.18
C LYS A 537 14.45 -7.66 -10.05
N LYS A 538 14.91 -7.38 -8.83
CA LYS A 538 16.28 -6.91 -8.59
C LYS A 538 17.28 -8.07 -8.49
N ILE A 539 16.81 -9.24 -8.12
CA ILE A 539 17.65 -10.44 -7.97
C ILE A 539 17.84 -11.20 -9.29
N LEU A 540 16.77 -11.41 -10.06
CA LEU A 540 16.84 -12.18 -11.31
C LEU A 540 17.90 -11.68 -12.29
N PRO A 541 18.06 -10.36 -12.59
CA PRO A 541 19.05 -9.87 -13.52
C PRO A 541 20.50 -10.17 -13.13
N LEU A 542 20.78 -10.57 -11.89
CA LEU A 542 22.10 -10.96 -11.43
C LEU A 542 22.47 -12.39 -11.85
N PHE A 543 21.48 -13.20 -12.25
CA PHE A 543 21.65 -14.59 -12.66
C PHE A 543 21.26 -14.85 -14.11
N GLU A 544 20.39 -14.04 -14.69
CA GLU A 544 19.94 -14.15 -16.07
C GLU A 544 19.68 -12.78 -16.70
N VAL A 545 20.12 -12.58 -17.93
CA VAL A 545 19.87 -11.35 -18.70
C VAL A 545 18.51 -11.45 -19.40
N GLY A 546 17.68 -10.43 -19.28
CA GLY A 546 16.46 -10.27 -20.07
C GLY A 546 15.17 -10.67 -19.36
N GLY A 547 15.16 -11.52 -18.38
CA GLY A 547 14.04 -12.03 -17.54
C GLY A 547 12.62 -11.55 -17.88
N TYR A 548 12.26 -10.35 -17.48
CA TYR A 548 10.95 -9.72 -17.73
C TYR A 548 10.91 -8.85 -18.99
N ASP A 549 12.00 -8.73 -19.73
CA ASP A 549 12.07 -7.86 -20.92
C ASP A 549 11.06 -8.35 -21.97
N GLY A 550 10.28 -7.40 -22.49
CA GLY A 550 9.25 -7.68 -23.50
C GLY A 550 7.91 -8.15 -22.93
N LEU A 551 7.76 -8.36 -21.63
CA LEU A 551 6.47 -8.62 -21.01
C LEU A 551 5.67 -7.31 -20.87
N SER A 552 4.38 -7.34 -21.24
CA SER A 552 3.45 -6.21 -21.11
C SER A 552 3.05 -5.97 -19.66
N ILE A 553 3.16 -6.99 -18.80
CA ILE A 553 2.92 -6.94 -17.36
C ILE A 553 4.26 -7.11 -16.69
N SER A 554 4.57 -6.21 -15.78
CA SER A 554 5.87 -6.12 -15.12
C SER A 554 5.80 -6.20 -13.60
N ASN A 555 4.59 -6.17 -13.00
CA ASN A 555 4.37 -6.32 -11.56
C ASN A 555 2.96 -6.78 -11.20
N GLY A 556 2.76 -7.23 -9.94
CA GLY A 556 1.49 -7.71 -9.42
C GLY A 556 0.38 -6.65 -9.44
N MET A 557 0.71 -5.34 -9.19
CA MET A 557 -0.27 -4.26 -9.31
C MET A 557 -0.82 -4.15 -10.75
N SER A 558 0.04 -4.31 -11.73
CA SER A 558 -0.36 -4.36 -13.13
C SER A 558 -1.25 -5.53 -13.43
N ALA A 559 -0.91 -6.70 -12.91
CA ALA A 559 -1.67 -7.92 -13.11
C ALA A 559 -3.09 -7.77 -12.58
N TYR A 560 -3.27 -7.33 -11.31
CA TYR A 560 -4.62 -7.17 -10.77
C TYR A 560 -5.44 -6.06 -11.45
N LEU A 561 -4.82 -4.95 -11.87
CA LEU A 561 -5.55 -3.88 -12.58
C LEU A 561 -6.07 -4.34 -13.95
N GLN A 562 -5.29 -5.14 -14.68
CA GLN A 562 -5.75 -5.74 -15.92
C GLN A 562 -6.87 -6.75 -15.65
N TYR A 563 -6.74 -7.60 -14.64
CA TYR A 563 -7.79 -8.53 -14.25
C TYR A 563 -9.07 -7.82 -13.77
N ALA A 564 -8.95 -6.69 -13.04
CA ALA A 564 -10.10 -5.91 -12.58
C ALA A 564 -10.99 -5.37 -13.70
N ARG A 565 -10.44 -5.18 -14.91
CA ARG A 565 -11.16 -4.70 -16.11
C ARG A 565 -11.70 -5.83 -16.98
N PHE A 566 -11.45 -7.05 -16.60
CA PHE A 566 -11.70 -8.23 -17.44
C PHE A 566 -13.15 -8.35 -17.96
N SER A 567 -14.13 -7.91 -17.15
CA SER A 567 -15.54 -7.88 -17.54
C SER A 567 -15.91 -6.74 -18.49
N ASP A 568 -15.05 -5.72 -18.61
CA ASP A 568 -15.37 -4.46 -19.28
C ASP A 568 -14.67 -4.31 -20.64
N ILE A 569 -13.77 -5.23 -20.98
CA ILE A 569 -12.98 -5.21 -22.22
C ILE A 569 -13.55 -6.16 -23.28
N GLU A 570 -13.32 -5.83 -24.55
CA GLU A 570 -13.73 -6.64 -25.70
C GLU A 570 -12.99 -8.00 -25.75
N ALA A 571 -13.54 -8.96 -26.50
CA ALA A 571 -13.05 -10.33 -26.51
C ALA A 571 -11.59 -10.45 -26.95
N ASP A 572 -11.16 -9.68 -27.95
CA ASP A 572 -9.78 -9.72 -28.48
C ASP A 572 -8.79 -9.15 -27.45
N GLU A 573 -9.10 -8.00 -26.83
CA GLU A 573 -8.30 -7.40 -25.75
C GLU A 573 -8.25 -8.32 -24.53
N ARG A 574 -9.36 -9.03 -24.24
CA ARG A 574 -9.43 -10.01 -23.15
C ARG A 574 -8.47 -11.17 -23.38
N GLN A 575 -8.41 -11.71 -24.60
CA GLN A 575 -7.50 -12.81 -24.93
C GLN A 575 -6.02 -12.36 -24.83
N GLU A 576 -5.71 -11.16 -25.27
CA GLU A 576 -4.37 -10.58 -25.11
C GLU A 576 -4.01 -10.42 -23.63
N THR A 577 -4.94 -9.90 -22.82
CA THR A 577 -4.77 -9.77 -21.37
C THR A 577 -4.52 -11.11 -20.69
N ILE A 578 -5.25 -12.18 -21.06
CA ILE A 578 -5.03 -13.55 -20.57
C ILE A 578 -3.61 -14.00 -20.87
N ASN A 579 -3.17 -13.84 -22.12
CA ASN A 579 -1.84 -14.27 -22.54
C ASN A 579 -0.73 -13.53 -21.76
N ASN A 580 -0.90 -12.23 -21.54
CA ASN A 580 0.04 -11.41 -20.79
C ASN A 580 0.11 -11.81 -19.30
N LEU A 581 -1.04 -12.08 -18.67
CA LEU A 581 -1.13 -12.56 -17.28
C LEU A 581 -0.47 -13.94 -17.12
N LEU A 582 -0.76 -14.88 -18.04
CA LEU A 582 -0.14 -16.20 -18.02
C LEU A 582 1.38 -16.12 -18.21
N ALA A 583 1.85 -15.30 -19.15
CA ALA A 583 3.28 -15.12 -19.39
C ALA A 583 4.00 -14.52 -18.18
N TYR A 584 3.37 -13.57 -17.48
CA TYR A 584 3.94 -12.94 -16.30
C TYR A 584 4.09 -13.94 -15.13
N CYS A 585 3.01 -14.58 -14.68
CA CYS A 585 3.05 -15.55 -13.58
C CYS A 585 3.95 -16.76 -13.87
N LYS A 586 4.00 -17.21 -15.16
CA LYS A 586 4.94 -18.22 -15.64
C LYS A 586 6.40 -17.76 -15.50
N GLN A 587 6.69 -16.48 -15.80
CA GLN A 587 8.04 -15.93 -15.62
C GLN A 587 8.43 -15.90 -14.15
N ASP A 588 7.51 -15.55 -13.23
CA ASP A 588 7.81 -15.50 -11.80
C ASP A 588 8.24 -16.88 -11.27
N THR A 589 7.51 -17.95 -11.58
CA THR A 589 7.87 -19.31 -11.18
C THR A 589 9.18 -19.79 -11.82
N TYR A 590 9.44 -19.45 -13.09
CA TYR A 590 10.70 -19.80 -13.75
C TYR A 590 11.89 -19.01 -13.17
N SER A 591 11.67 -17.75 -12.80
CA SER A 591 12.69 -16.89 -12.16
C SER A 591 13.19 -17.48 -10.84
N MET A 592 12.31 -18.09 -10.04
CA MET A 592 12.72 -18.77 -8.81
C MET A 592 13.66 -19.96 -9.09
N TYR A 593 13.41 -20.71 -10.16
CA TYR A 593 14.33 -21.79 -10.59
C TYR A 593 15.71 -21.23 -10.98
N ILE A 594 15.74 -20.16 -11.79
CA ILE A 594 17.00 -19.54 -12.23
C ILE A 594 17.83 -19.05 -11.04
N ILE A 595 17.19 -18.38 -10.09
CA ILE A 595 17.88 -17.88 -8.89
C ILE A 595 18.43 -19.04 -8.05
N LEU A 596 17.61 -20.06 -7.79
CA LEU A 596 18.07 -21.24 -7.03
C LEU A 596 19.26 -21.91 -7.71
N LYS A 597 19.17 -22.13 -9.03
CA LYS A 597 20.23 -22.72 -9.84
C LYS A 597 21.50 -21.88 -9.86
N GLY A 598 21.36 -20.56 -9.95
CA GLY A 598 22.47 -19.63 -9.85
C GLY A 598 23.20 -19.71 -8.51
N LEU A 599 22.43 -19.75 -7.41
CA LEU A 599 22.98 -19.92 -6.06
C LEU A 599 23.66 -21.28 -5.88
N GLU A 600 23.10 -22.39 -6.39
CA GLU A 600 23.73 -23.70 -6.41
C GLU A 600 25.07 -23.71 -7.11
N ASN A 601 25.19 -22.99 -8.24
CA ASN A 601 26.44 -22.91 -8.99
C ASN A 601 27.52 -22.06 -8.30
N MET A 602 27.14 -21.20 -7.33
CA MET A 602 28.08 -20.35 -6.58
C MET A 602 28.66 -21.01 -5.34
N ILE A 603 28.04 -22.07 -4.82
CA ILE A 603 28.46 -22.78 -3.61
C ILE A 603 29.23 -24.06 -3.89
#